data_0de3c66bf2ff34ffa09b3257b780713a
#
_entry.id   0de3c66bf2ff34ffa09b3257b780713a
#
_cell.length_a   1.000
_cell.length_b   1.000
_cell.length_c   1.000
_cell.angle_alpha   90.00
_cell.angle_beta   90.00
_cell.angle_gamma   90.00
#
_symmetry.space_group_name_H-M   'P 1'
#
loop_
_entity.id
_entity.type
_entity.pdbx_description
1 polymer ?
#
loop_
_entity_poly.entity_id
_entity_poly.type
_entity_poly.pdbx_seq_one_letter_code
_entity_poly.pdbx_strand_id
1 'polypeptide(L)'
;DSLFPAWGIDFTLKPNWDGEDGEWAVTNPPQEYNWGGSYIHAATGTDNPEHAKDIILALTGNKDNLLKISKDYSDFTNTKSGMQEVAKDDTFASDFLGGQNPFTYFSPVAENIKIAPLSAYDQGCVELIQNAFSDYFQGQVDYDKAKSNFETAIKERYPEIQEVNWAE
;
A
#
# COMPACT_ATOMS: atom_id res chain seq x y z
N ASP A 1 15.40 4.04 7.27
CA ASP A 1 14.66 3.77 6.03
C ASP A 1 13.37 3.01 6.37
N SER A 2 12.28 3.35 5.69
CA SER A 2 10.98 2.70 5.90
C SER A 2 10.25 2.50 4.58
N LEU A 3 9.51 1.40 4.47
CA LEU A 3 8.59 1.16 3.36
C LEU A 3 7.20 1.56 3.80
N PHE A 4 6.62 2.57 3.13
CA PHE A 4 5.30 3.08 3.42
C PHE A 4 4.41 3.05 2.18
N PRO A 5 3.11 2.78 2.34
CA PRO A 5 2.14 3.14 1.32
C PRO A 5 2.04 4.67 1.21
N ALA A 6 1.51 5.18 0.10
CA ALA A 6 1.38 6.62 -0.14
C ALA A 6 0.69 7.35 1.02
N TRP A 7 -0.41 6.81 1.53
CA TRP A 7 -1.15 7.37 2.68
C TRP A 7 -0.35 7.37 3.99
N GLY A 8 0.66 6.50 4.11
CA GLY A 8 1.45 6.35 5.34
C GLY A 8 2.28 7.59 5.68
N ILE A 9 2.61 8.41 4.70
CA ILE A 9 3.40 9.64 4.91
C ILE A 9 2.61 10.62 5.78
N ASP A 10 1.44 11.05 5.31
CA ASP A 10 0.67 12.08 6.01
C ASP A 10 -0.17 11.52 7.16
N PHE A 11 -0.56 10.24 7.10
CA PHE A 11 -1.43 9.61 8.10
C PHE A 11 -0.67 8.94 9.26
N THR A 12 0.56 8.50 9.03
CA THR A 12 1.32 7.77 10.04
C THR A 12 2.66 8.43 10.35
N LEU A 13 3.48 8.69 9.34
CA LEU A 13 4.85 9.17 9.56
C LEU A 13 4.86 10.58 10.11
N LYS A 14 4.28 11.52 9.38
CA LYS A 14 4.27 12.94 9.75
C LYS A 14 3.66 13.22 11.13
N PRO A 15 2.50 12.64 11.54
CA PRO A 15 1.93 12.88 12.87
C PRO A 15 2.73 12.31 14.04
N ASN A 16 3.62 11.35 13.78
CA ASN A 16 4.45 10.70 14.81
C ASN A 16 5.92 11.12 14.73
N TRP A 17 6.26 12.06 13.85
CA TRP A 17 7.61 12.60 13.74
C TRP A 17 7.75 13.82 14.64
N ASP A 18 8.79 13.84 15.47
CA ASP A 18 9.12 14.91 16.41
C ASP A 18 10.32 15.76 15.97
N GLY A 19 10.88 15.46 14.79
CA GLY A 19 11.93 16.24 14.14
C GLY A 19 11.38 17.38 13.27
N GLU A 20 12.25 17.95 12.45
CA GLU A 20 11.92 19.09 11.59
C GLU A 20 11.42 18.65 10.20
N ASP A 21 10.69 19.54 9.53
CA ASP A 21 10.32 19.34 8.13
C ASP A 21 11.59 19.28 7.26
N GLY A 22 11.54 18.43 6.23
CA GLY A 22 12.66 18.24 5.30
C GLY A 22 13.68 17.17 5.71
N GLU A 23 13.52 16.53 6.86
CA GLU A 23 14.38 15.42 7.27
C GLU A 23 14.02 14.08 6.59
N TRP A 24 12.86 14.02 5.96
CA TRP A 24 12.41 12.85 5.20
C TRP A 24 12.41 13.12 3.69
N ALA A 25 12.60 12.06 2.94
CA ALA A 25 12.52 12.07 1.49
C ALA A 25 11.91 10.76 0.97
N VAL A 26 11.22 10.85 -0.17
CA VAL A 26 10.68 9.69 -0.88
C VAL A 26 11.65 9.27 -1.98
N THR A 27 11.82 7.98 -2.14
CA THR A 27 12.56 7.37 -3.24
C THR A 27 11.84 6.12 -3.75
N ASN A 28 12.24 5.62 -4.91
CA ASN A 28 11.70 4.37 -5.42
C ASN A 28 12.09 3.18 -4.54
N PRO A 29 11.17 2.25 -4.30
CA PRO A 29 11.49 1.01 -3.59
C PRO A 29 12.38 0.10 -4.47
N PRO A 30 13.05 -0.89 -3.89
CA PRO A 30 13.80 -1.89 -4.64
C PRO A 30 12.88 -2.74 -5.55
N GLN A 31 11.62 -2.88 -5.18
CA GLN A 31 10.57 -3.51 -5.96
C GLN A 31 9.23 -2.84 -5.68
N GLU A 32 8.43 -2.65 -6.71
CA GLU A 32 7.08 -2.11 -6.59
C GLU A 32 6.17 -3.10 -5.86
N TYR A 33 5.31 -2.56 -5.00
CA TYR A 33 4.35 -3.37 -4.25
C TYR A 33 3.02 -2.64 -4.07
N ASN A 34 1.96 -3.41 -3.86
CA ASN A 34 0.67 -2.90 -3.46
C ASN A 34 0.44 -3.16 -1.97
N TRP A 35 0.00 -2.13 -1.26
CA TRP A 35 -0.33 -2.24 0.15
C TRP A 35 -1.76 -1.79 0.39
N GLY A 36 -2.64 -2.75 0.63
CA GLY A 36 -4.02 -2.48 1.02
C GLY A 36 -4.85 -1.85 -0.10
N GLY A 37 -5.57 -0.81 0.26
CA GLY A 37 -6.58 -0.15 -0.54
C GLY A 37 -7.94 -0.24 0.13
N SER A 38 -8.87 0.63 -0.28
CA SER A 38 -10.24 0.60 0.21
C SER A 38 -11.18 0.15 -0.91
N TYR A 39 -12.08 -0.75 -0.58
CA TYR A 39 -13.10 -1.25 -1.49
C TYR A 39 -14.48 -0.79 -1.04
N ILE A 40 -15.26 -0.21 -1.95
CA ILE A 40 -16.60 0.28 -1.68
C ILE A 40 -17.59 -0.69 -2.32
N HIS A 41 -18.51 -1.19 -1.52
CA HIS A 41 -19.52 -2.15 -1.95
C HIS A 41 -20.92 -1.68 -1.58
N ALA A 42 -21.92 -2.02 -2.41
CA ALA A 42 -23.31 -1.94 -2.05
C ALA A 42 -23.76 -3.26 -1.40
N ALA A 43 -24.53 -3.18 -0.33
CA ALA A 43 -25.11 -4.38 0.28
C ALA A 43 -26.12 -5.03 -0.66
N THR A 44 -26.13 -6.37 -0.69
CA THR A 44 -27.16 -7.14 -1.39
C THR A 44 -28.53 -6.83 -0.76
N GLY A 45 -29.52 -6.52 -1.60
CA GLY A 45 -30.86 -6.17 -1.13
C GLY A 45 -31.03 -4.71 -0.70
N THR A 46 -30.09 -3.81 -1.05
CA THR A 46 -30.32 -2.38 -0.86
C THR A 46 -31.57 -1.89 -1.60
N ASP A 47 -32.38 -1.07 -0.96
CA ASP A 47 -33.57 -0.46 -1.56
C ASP A 47 -33.22 0.67 -2.57
N ASN A 48 -31.95 1.10 -2.61
CA ASN A 48 -31.50 2.22 -3.42
C ASN A 48 -30.27 1.87 -4.27
N PRO A 49 -30.33 0.86 -5.16
CA PRO A 49 -29.16 0.38 -5.91
C PRO A 49 -28.57 1.45 -6.85
N GLU A 50 -29.39 2.29 -7.47
CA GLU A 50 -28.90 3.35 -8.37
C GLU A 50 -28.18 4.45 -7.58
N HIS A 51 -28.70 4.87 -6.43
CA HIS A 51 -27.99 5.85 -5.59
C HIS A 51 -26.67 5.29 -5.05
N ALA A 52 -26.64 4.01 -4.65
CA ALA A 52 -25.40 3.35 -4.22
C ALA A 52 -24.37 3.30 -5.35
N LYS A 53 -24.78 3.00 -6.58
CA LYS A 53 -23.95 3.03 -7.79
C LYS A 53 -23.40 4.45 -8.05
N ASP A 54 -24.24 5.47 -7.97
CA ASP A 54 -23.84 6.85 -8.20
C ASP A 54 -22.77 7.30 -7.18
N ILE A 55 -22.94 6.94 -5.91
CA ILE A 55 -21.95 7.22 -4.86
C ILE A 55 -20.63 6.48 -5.14
N ILE A 56 -20.69 5.20 -5.49
CA ILE A 56 -19.50 4.42 -5.84
C ILE A 56 -18.77 5.07 -7.01
N LEU A 57 -19.47 5.41 -8.08
CA LEU A 57 -18.87 6.06 -9.25
C LEU A 57 -18.29 7.44 -8.92
N ALA A 58 -18.97 8.24 -8.07
CA ALA A 58 -18.47 9.54 -7.65
C ALA A 58 -17.14 9.43 -6.87
N LEU A 59 -16.98 8.38 -6.05
CA LEU A 59 -15.81 8.19 -5.19
C LEU A 59 -14.69 7.38 -5.86
N THR A 60 -14.98 6.61 -6.92
CA THR A 60 -13.98 5.71 -7.54
C THR A 60 -13.72 5.95 -9.01
N GLY A 61 -14.59 6.67 -9.71
CA GLY A 61 -14.53 6.87 -11.16
C GLY A 61 -14.54 8.33 -11.63
N ASN A 62 -14.97 9.26 -10.77
CA ASN A 62 -15.01 10.68 -11.14
C ASN A 62 -13.65 11.33 -10.88
N LYS A 63 -12.95 11.71 -11.96
CA LYS A 63 -11.61 12.29 -11.90
C LYS A 63 -11.54 13.56 -11.05
N ASP A 64 -12.52 14.46 -11.17
CA ASP A 64 -12.50 15.75 -10.46
C ASP A 64 -12.64 15.54 -8.95
N ASN A 65 -13.50 14.61 -8.52
CA ASN A 65 -13.62 14.23 -7.12
C ASN A 65 -12.34 13.59 -6.60
N LEU A 66 -11.72 12.72 -7.39
CA LEU A 66 -10.47 12.05 -7.03
C LEU A 66 -9.30 13.05 -6.93
N LEU A 67 -9.21 14.02 -7.84
CA LEU A 67 -8.22 15.10 -7.74
C LEU A 67 -8.45 15.96 -6.50
N LYS A 68 -9.73 16.23 -6.15
CA LYS A 68 -10.05 16.94 -4.92
C LYS A 68 -9.60 16.15 -3.67
N ILE A 69 -9.82 14.85 -3.64
CA ILE A 69 -9.33 13.97 -2.55
C ILE A 69 -7.81 14.05 -2.44
N SER A 70 -7.09 13.95 -3.56
CA SER A 70 -5.64 14.07 -3.56
C SER A 70 -5.17 15.43 -3.04
N LYS A 71 -5.87 16.50 -3.38
CA LYS A 71 -5.54 17.87 -2.93
C LYS A 71 -5.82 18.09 -1.45
N ASP A 72 -6.96 17.60 -0.96
CA ASP A 72 -7.39 17.86 0.41
C ASP A 72 -6.69 16.95 1.45
N TYR A 73 -6.25 15.76 1.03
CA TYR A 73 -5.74 14.72 1.93
C TYR A 73 -4.36 14.16 1.54
N SER A 74 -3.71 14.70 0.52
CA SER A 74 -2.44 14.18 -0.03
C SER A 74 -2.50 12.70 -0.40
N ASP A 75 -3.69 12.18 -0.77
CA ASP A 75 -3.91 10.76 -1.00
C ASP A 75 -3.68 10.38 -2.46
N PHE A 76 -3.10 9.20 -2.67
CA PHE A 76 -2.86 8.64 -3.99
C PHE A 76 -4.10 7.85 -4.44
N THR A 77 -4.87 8.42 -5.36
CA THR A 77 -6.15 7.86 -5.81
C THR A 77 -5.99 6.91 -7.00
N ASN A 78 -7.04 6.17 -7.33
CA ASN A 78 -7.06 5.15 -8.40
C ASN A 78 -7.23 5.72 -9.83
N THR A 79 -7.07 7.02 -10.03
CA THR A 79 -7.15 7.62 -11.37
C THR A 79 -5.76 7.82 -11.97
N LYS A 80 -5.41 7.02 -12.98
CA LYS A 80 -4.11 7.13 -13.66
C LYS A 80 -3.86 8.54 -14.22
N SER A 81 -4.81 9.08 -15.00
CA SER A 81 -4.65 10.42 -15.60
C SER A 81 -4.60 11.54 -14.56
N GLY A 82 -5.34 11.41 -13.45
CA GLY A 82 -5.30 12.35 -12.35
C GLY A 82 -3.97 12.31 -11.62
N MET A 83 -3.45 11.15 -11.31
CA MET A 83 -2.16 11.01 -10.64
C MET A 83 -0.98 11.49 -11.50
N GLN A 84 -1.04 11.30 -12.81
CA GLN A 84 -0.06 11.86 -13.74
C GLN A 84 -0.12 13.39 -13.82
N GLU A 85 -1.30 13.99 -13.60
CA GLU A 85 -1.47 15.45 -13.53
C GLU A 85 -0.90 15.98 -12.20
N VAL A 86 -1.28 15.38 -11.08
CA VAL A 86 -0.79 15.72 -9.73
C VAL A 86 0.74 15.60 -9.64
N ALA A 87 1.33 14.58 -10.26
CA ALA A 87 2.77 14.39 -10.31
C ALA A 87 3.54 15.52 -11.02
N LYS A 88 2.86 16.36 -11.80
CA LYS A 88 3.45 17.50 -12.53
C LYS A 88 3.08 18.85 -11.91
N ASP A 89 2.30 18.84 -10.85
CA ASP A 89 1.82 20.05 -10.18
C ASP A 89 2.66 20.33 -8.95
N ASP A 90 3.47 21.39 -9.00
CA ASP A 90 4.37 21.79 -7.92
C ASP A 90 3.63 22.19 -6.63
N THR A 91 2.30 22.43 -6.71
CA THR A 91 1.49 22.72 -5.49
C THR A 91 1.33 21.51 -4.57
N PHE A 92 1.71 20.32 -5.05
CA PHE A 92 1.76 19.09 -4.25
C PHE A 92 3.16 18.82 -3.63
N ALA A 93 4.09 19.76 -3.75
CA ALA A 93 5.36 19.68 -3.02
C ALA A 93 5.09 19.71 -1.50
N SER A 94 5.77 18.83 -0.78
CA SER A 94 5.62 18.69 0.67
C SER A 94 6.84 19.23 1.40
N ASP A 95 6.67 20.21 2.27
CA ASP A 95 7.75 20.72 3.12
C ASP A 95 8.32 19.61 4.02
N PHE A 96 7.46 18.75 4.52
CA PHE A 96 7.86 17.57 5.30
C PHE A 96 8.85 16.66 4.56
N LEU A 97 8.73 16.58 3.23
CA LEU A 97 9.61 15.81 2.35
C LEU A 97 10.71 16.67 1.68
N GLY A 98 11.06 17.79 2.29
CA GLY A 98 12.10 18.67 1.75
C GLY A 98 11.74 19.31 0.41
N GLY A 99 10.48 19.58 0.16
CA GLY A 99 9.98 20.16 -1.08
C GLY A 99 9.73 19.16 -2.21
N GLN A 100 9.82 17.86 -1.95
CA GLN A 100 9.48 16.84 -2.95
C GLN A 100 7.97 16.77 -3.15
N ASN A 101 7.55 16.58 -4.41
CA ASN A 101 6.21 16.10 -4.74
C ASN A 101 6.25 14.55 -4.76
N PRO A 102 5.67 13.85 -3.77
CA PRO A 102 5.75 12.39 -3.67
C PRO A 102 5.06 11.66 -4.83
N PHE A 103 4.09 12.30 -5.49
CA PHE A 103 3.36 11.71 -6.61
C PHE A 103 4.26 11.50 -7.85
N THR A 104 5.38 12.21 -7.96
CA THR A 104 6.38 11.97 -9.01
C THR A 104 7.01 10.59 -8.92
N TYR A 105 7.06 10.03 -7.70
CA TYR A 105 7.56 8.67 -7.42
C TYR A 105 6.44 7.63 -7.48
N PHE A 106 5.28 7.93 -6.88
CA PHE A 106 4.18 6.97 -6.80
C PHE A 106 3.52 6.67 -8.15
N SER A 107 3.39 7.68 -9.03
CA SER A 107 2.71 7.48 -10.32
C SER A 107 3.40 6.45 -11.21
N PRO A 108 4.72 6.50 -11.47
CA PRO A 108 5.38 5.46 -12.26
C PRO A 108 5.44 4.11 -11.54
N VAL A 109 5.59 4.09 -10.20
CA VAL A 109 5.55 2.85 -9.42
C VAL A 109 4.21 2.16 -9.59
N ALA A 110 3.10 2.90 -9.43
CA ALA A 110 1.75 2.34 -9.55
C ALA A 110 1.47 1.74 -10.94
N GLU A 111 2.09 2.26 -12.00
CA GLU A 111 1.95 1.72 -13.37
C GLU A 111 2.66 0.37 -13.55
N ASN A 112 3.66 0.08 -12.73
CA ASN A 112 4.47 -1.12 -12.83
C ASN A 112 4.05 -2.23 -11.85
N ILE A 113 3.19 -1.93 -10.86
CA ILE A 113 2.70 -2.91 -9.90
C ILE A 113 2.03 -4.09 -10.64
N LYS A 114 2.51 -5.29 -10.35
CA LYS A 114 1.90 -6.54 -10.79
C LYS A 114 1.26 -7.22 -9.59
N ILE A 115 -0.06 -7.21 -9.55
CA ILE A 115 -0.80 -7.90 -8.49
C ILE A 115 -0.97 -9.36 -8.92
N ALA A 116 -0.43 -10.29 -8.13
CA ALA A 116 -0.72 -11.70 -8.28
C ALA A 116 -2.20 -11.99 -7.94
N PRO A 117 -2.77 -13.11 -8.42
CA PRO A 117 -4.12 -13.49 -8.02
C PRO A 117 -4.24 -13.53 -6.49
N LEU A 118 -5.19 -12.78 -5.95
CA LEU A 118 -5.44 -12.74 -4.50
C LEU A 118 -6.08 -14.05 -4.05
N SER A 119 -5.71 -14.50 -2.86
CA SER A 119 -6.25 -15.70 -2.24
C SER A 119 -6.78 -15.42 -0.83
N ALA A 120 -7.57 -16.34 -0.30
CA ALA A 120 -8.04 -16.28 1.08
C ALA A 120 -6.91 -16.46 2.12
N TYR A 121 -5.73 -16.89 1.68
CA TYR A 121 -4.58 -17.16 2.54
C TYR A 121 -3.65 -15.96 2.70
N ASP A 122 -3.70 -14.96 1.81
CA ASP A 122 -2.72 -13.88 1.71
C ASP A 122 -2.50 -13.16 3.04
N GLN A 123 -3.58 -12.75 3.70
CA GLN A 123 -3.47 -12.04 4.98
C GLN A 123 -2.78 -12.90 6.05
N GLY A 124 -3.16 -14.17 6.14
CA GLY A 124 -2.55 -15.09 7.09
C GLY A 124 -1.10 -15.42 6.75
N CYS A 125 -0.76 -15.51 5.46
CA CYS A 125 0.62 -15.70 5.02
C CYS A 125 1.49 -14.49 5.39
N VAL A 126 1.00 -13.26 5.22
CA VAL A 126 1.70 -12.03 5.61
C VAL A 126 1.97 -12.01 7.12
N GLU A 127 0.98 -12.34 7.94
CA GLU A 127 1.15 -12.42 9.40
C GLU A 127 2.20 -13.47 9.81
N LEU A 128 2.14 -14.66 9.20
CA LEU A 128 3.06 -15.75 9.51
C LEU A 128 4.49 -15.46 9.06
N ILE A 129 4.69 -14.86 7.89
CA ILE A 129 6.04 -14.53 7.41
C ILE A 129 6.66 -13.42 8.26
N GLN A 130 5.89 -12.40 8.63
CA GLN A 130 6.35 -11.33 9.52
C GLN A 130 6.81 -11.89 10.87
N ASN A 131 6.04 -12.80 11.46
CA ASN A 131 6.39 -13.44 12.72
C ASN A 131 7.65 -14.33 12.58
N ALA A 132 7.72 -15.16 11.54
CA ALA A 132 8.84 -16.07 11.32
C ALA A 132 10.16 -15.35 11.05
N PHE A 133 10.10 -14.18 10.39
CA PHE A 133 11.28 -13.39 10.06
C PHE A 133 11.63 -12.32 11.12
N SER A 134 10.78 -12.09 12.11
CA SER A 134 11.08 -11.14 13.21
C SER A 134 12.40 -11.46 13.89
N ASP A 135 12.61 -12.72 14.26
CA ASP A 135 13.83 -13.17 14.94
C ASP A 135 15.07 -13.09 14.04
N TYR A 136 14.90 -13.29 12.74
CA TYR A 136 15.97 -13.10 11.77
C TYR A 136 16.41 -11.63 11.68
N PHE A 137 15.46 -10.69 11.60
CA PHE A 137 15.77 -9.26 11.57
C PHE A 137 16.41 -8.76 12.87
N GLN A 138 16.14 -9.44 13.98
CA GLN A 138 16.77 -9.18 15.29
C GLN A 138 18.12 -9.90 15.44
N GLY A 139 18.57 -10.67 14.47
CA GLY A 139 19.82 -11.44 14.51
C GLY A 139 19.81 -12.66 15.44
N GLN A 140 18.62 -13.14 15.83
CA GLN A 140 18.46 -14.27 16.75
C GLN A 140 18.53 -15.63 16.03
N VAL A 141 18.11 -15.68 14.78
CA VAL A 141 18.16 -16.86 13.92
C VAL A 141 18.74 -16.50 12.54
N ASP A 142 19.21 -17.49 11.80
CA ASP A 142 19.62 -17.32 10.42
C ASP A 142 18.42 -17.32 9.44
N TYR A 143 18.69 -16.98 8.18
CA TYR A 143 17.69 -16.88 7.14
C TYR A 143 17.00 -18.24 6.85
N ASP A 144 17.76 -19.34 6.82
CA ASP A 144 17.23 -20.68 6.56
C ASP A 144 16.30 -21.15 7.68
N LYS A 145 16.64 -20.80 8.93
CA LYS A 145 15.79 -21.08 10.08
C LYS A 145 14.48 -20.27 10.03
N ALA A 146 14.54 -19.00 9.64
CA ALA A 146 13.33 -18.18 9.46
C ALA A 146 12.42 -18.76 8.37
N LYS A 147 12.97 -19.18 7.23
CA LYS A 147 12.23 -19.88 6.17
C LYS A 147 11.54 -21.14 6.69
N SER A 148 12.30 -22.00 7.39
CA SER A 148 11.76 -23.25 7.95
C SER A 148 10.65 -22.99 8.98
N ASN A 149 10.80 -21.95 9.81
CA ASN A 149 9.76 -21.54 10.76
C ASN A 149 8.48 -21.11 10.04
N PHE A 150 8.59 -20.31 8.95
CA PHE A 150 7.43 -19.92 8.15
C PHE A 150 6.78 -21.14 7.48
N GLU A 151 7.55 -22.03 6.85
CA GLU A 151 7.02 -23.24 6.20
C GLU A 151 6.26 -24.15 7.19
N THR A 152 6.75 -24.25 8.41
CA THR A 152 6.07 -25.00 9.47
C THR A 152 4.76 -24.32 9.85
N ALA A 153 4.81 -23.02 10.15
CA ALA A 153 3.66 -22.27 10.61
C ALA A 153 2.53 -22.20 9.55
N ILE A 154 2.88 -22.07 8.27
CA ILE A 154 1.87 -22.01 7.21
C ILE A 154 1.17 -23.35 7.00
N LYS A 155 1.91 -24.48 7.07
CA LYS A 155 1.32 -25.82 6.97
C LYS A 155 0.49 -26.20 8.18
N GLU A 156 0.83 -25.69 9.37
CA GLU A 156 0.02 -25.85 10.58
C GLU A 156 -1.29 -25.07 10.50
N ARG A 157 -1.24 -23.83 10.00
CA ARG A 157 -2.44 -22.98 9.90
C ARG A 157 -3.34 -23.36 8.72
N TYR A 158 -2.74 -23.81 7.62
CA TYR A 158 -3.40 -24.16 6.37
C TYR A 158 -2.95 -25.53 5.89
N PRO A 159 -3.46 -26.64 6.44
CA PRO A 159 -3.01 -28.00 6.14
C PRO A 159 -3.14 -28.40 4.66
N GLU A 160 -3.99 -27.69 3.90
CA GLU A 160 -4.14 -27.86 2.45
C GLU A 160 -2.95 -27.30 1.65
N ILE A 161 -2.11 -26.46 2.23
CA ILE A 161 -0.88 -25.97 1.58
C ILE A 161 0.22 -27.00 1.76
N GLN A 162 0.52 -27.71 0.67
CA GLN A 162 1.47 -28.81 0.66
C GLN A 162 2.93 -28.33 0.50
N GLU A 163 3.13 -27.26 -0.26
CA GLU A 163 4.44 -26.78 -0.68
C GLU A 163 4.54 -25.26 -0.59
N VAL A 164 5.72 -24.78 -0.24
CA VAL A 164 6.10 -23.37 -0.26
C VAL A 164 7.29 -23.21 -1.18
N ASN A 165 7.11 -22.44 -2.25
CA ASN A 165 8.18 -22.17 -3.21
C ASN A 165 8.75 -20.77 -2.95
N TRP A 166 10.06 -20.71 -2.74
CA TRP A 166 10.77 -19.45 -2.57
C TRP A 166 11.31 -19.00 -3.92
N ALA A 167 11.19 -17.69 -4.20
CA ALA A 167 11.86 -17.11 -5.36
C ALA A 167 13.40 -17.18 -5.16
N GLU A 168 14.12 -17.48 -6.23
CA GLU A 168 15.59 -17.46 -6.25
C GLU A 168 16.13 -16.02 -6.31
#